data_19307b682f0029cc5a193f3761b48f23
#
_entry.id   19307b682f0029cc5a193f3761b48f23
#
_cell.length_a   1.000
_cell.length_b   1.000
_cell.length_c   1.000
_cell.angle_alpha   90.00
_cell.angle_beta   90.00
_cell.angle_gamma   90.00
#
_symmetry.space_group_name_H-M   'P 1'
#
loop_
_entity.id
_entity.type
_entity.pdbx_description
1 polymer ?
#
loop_
_entity_poly.entity_id
_entity_poly.type
_entity_poly.pdbx_seq_one_letter_code
_entity_poly.pdbx_strand_id
1 'polypeptide(L)'
;MKMLQSVCLACALTLPAHGFAAASAEVDAIVERAAGHRVLLVGEIHGTVEVPAAVADLAQQIAAVERPLIVGLEIWRGEQQAIDRFMDSAGTYEDRTQLLAGEFWTREYQDGRSSAAMLELLDRLRALALKSDLRVVAFDEDPVADLDGAARDKAMAERLARALDEQPEAVALVLAGNFHTRVQASAPWDPEHRFMGHHLIDYQPYSLEIMGVAGSAWTCTGAEVDSCKARDLPANSIKPELTLGDEIGERGHHGVWWLPTVSASAPATAPPTATFP
;
A
#
# COMPACT_ATOMS: atom_id res chain seq x y z
N MET A 1 36.43 55.88 -0.14
CA MET A 1 35.25 55.14 0.16
C MET A 1 34.99 54.17 -1.00
N LYS A 2 35.46 52.92 -0.88
CA LYS A 2 35.25 51.86 -1.91
C LYS A 2 34.20 50.92 -1.39
N MET A 3 33.04 50.87 -2.06
CA MET A 3 31.98 49.87 -1.80
C MET A 3 32.40 48.53 -2.39
N LEU A 4 32.51 47.50 -1.54
CA LEU A 4 32.58 46.12 -1.97
C LEU A 4 31.14 45.62 -2.23
N GLN A 5 30.86 45.23 -3.46
CA GLN A 5 29.67 44.46 -3.81
C GLN A 5 29.93 42.96 -3.58
N SER A 6 29.22 42.37 -2.62
CA SER A 6 29.20 40.92 -2.42
C SER A 6 28.24 40.29 -3.43
N VAL A 7 28.78 39.44 -4.29
CA VAL A 7 27.99 38.58 -5.19
C VAL A 7 27.67 37.30 -4.46
N CYS A 8 26.40 37.07 -4.10
CA CYS A 8 25.92 35.77 -3.63
C CYS A 8 25.69 34.83 -4.82
N LEU A 9 26.50 33.78 -4.92
CA LEU A 9 26.34 32.72 -5.89
C LEU A 9 25.34 31.70 -5.33
N ALA A 10 24.12 31.76 -5.83
CA ALA A 10 23.09 30.75 -5.51
C ALA A 10 23.38 29.46 -6.31
N CYS A 11 23.83 28.41 -5.63
CA CYS A 11 23.98 27.08 -6.21
C CYS A 11 22.60 26.41 -6.28
N ALA A 12 21.98 26.40 -7.46
CA ALA A 12 20.75 25.64 -7.70
C ALA A 12 21.11 24.15 -7.84
N LEU A 13 20.75 23.36 -6.85
CA LEU A 13 20.78 21.89 -6.91
C LEU A 13 19.64 21.43 -7.81
N THR A 14 19.96 21.08 -9.04
CA THR A 14 19.03 20.38 -9.95
C THR A 14 18.99 18.90 -9.57
N LEU A 15 17.93 18.47 -8.90
CA LEU A 15 17.62 17.04 -8.71
C LEU A 15 17.26 16.41 -10.07
N PRO A 16 17.70 15.18 -10.36
CA PRO A 16 17.39 14.53 -11.63
C PRO A 16 15.91 14.18 -11.71
N ALA A 17 15.19 14.80 -12.65
CA ALA A 17 13.77 14.58 -12.93
C ALA A 17 13.46 13.22 -13.60
N HIS A 18 14.45 12.33 -13.77
CA HIS A 18 14.30 11.11 -14.54
C HIS A 18 13.57 9.95 -13.83
N GLY A 19 13.48 9.99 -12.49
CA GLY A 19 12.78 8.95 -11.72
C GLY A 19 11.25 9.08 -11.76
N PHE A 20 10.73 10.29 -11.82
CA PHE A 20 9.29 10.54 -11.77
C PHE A 20 8.56 10.24 -13.10
N ALA A 21 9.21 10.40 -14.24
CA ALA A 21 8.57 10.17 -15.54
C ALA A 21 8.42 8.66 -15.86
N ALA A 22 9.35 7.81 -15.41
CA ALA A 22 9.26 6.36 -15.58
C ALA A 22 8.16 5.75 -14.69
N ALA A 23 8.09 6.14 -13.43
CA ALA A 23 7.04 5.68 -12.51
C ALA A 23 5.62 6.07 -12.98
N SER A 24 5.47 7.21 -13.65
CA SER A 24 4.21 7.65 -14.24
C SER A 24 3.74 6.74 -15.39
N ALA A 25 4.64 6.30 -16.25
CA ALA A 25 4.30 5.44 -17.39
C ALA A 25 3.82 4.04 -16.95
N GLU A 26 4.43 3.47 -15.91
CA GLU A 26 4.02 2.18 -15.36
C GLU A 26 2.69 2.28 -14.62
N VAL A 27 2.47 3.36 -13.86
CA VAL A 27 1.19 3.64 -13.23
C VAL A 27 0.08 3.78 -14.28
N ASP A 28 0.30 4.53 -15.37
CA ASP A 28 -0.65 4.68 -16.47
C ASP A 28 -0.98 3.32 -17.12
N ALA A 29 0.03 2.50 -17.38
CA ALA A 29 -0.15 1.17 -17.97
C ALA A 29 -0.96 0.22 -17.05
N ILE A 30 -0.72 0.27 -15.73
CA ILE A 30 -1.48 -0.51 -14.74
C ILE A 30 -2.94 -0.06 -14.72
N VAL A 31 -3.20 1.24 -14.67
CA VAL A 31 -4.57 1.79 -14.62
C VAL A 31 -5.31 1.49 -15.93
N GLU A 32 -4.69 1.64 -17.09
CA GLU A 32 -5.26 1.27 -18.38
C GLU A 32 -5.63 -0.22 -18.40
N ARG A 33 -4.71 -1.09 -17.94
CA ARG A 33 -4.92 -2.54 -17.88
C ARG A 33 -6.06 -2.93 -16.96
N ALA A 34 -6.17 -2.27 -15.80
CA ALA A 34 -7.21 -2.52 -14.80
C ALA A 34 -8.56 -1.87 -15.12
N ALA A 35 -8.68 -1.02 -16.14
CA ALA A 35 -9.86 -0.21 -16.40
C ALA A 35 -11.16 -1.01 -16.63
N GLY A 36 -11.06 -2.27 -17.09
CA GLY A 36 -12.18 -3.20 -17.25
C GLY A 36 -12.56 -3.97 -15.98
N HIS A 37 -11.80 -3.81 -14.91
CA HIS A 37 -11.96 -4.54 -13.65
C HIS A 37 -12.58 -3.64 -12.58
N ARG A 38 -13.33 -4.24 -11.67
CA ARG A 38 -13.96 -3.50 -10.59
C ARG A 38 -13.05 -3.37 -9.36
N VAL A 39 -12.05 -4.26 -9.25
CA VAL A 39 -11.09 -4.27 -8.14
C VAL A 39 -9.67 -4.39 -8.70
N LEU A 40 -8.79 -3.48 -8.32
CA LEU A 40 -7.35 -3.61 -8.49
C LEU A 40 -6.74 -4.02 -7.14
N LEU A 41 -6.27 -5.27 -7.06
CA LEU A 41 -5.55 -5.80 -5.89
C LEU A 41 -4.05 -5.54 -6.08
N VAL A 42 -3.42 -4.89 -5.13
CA VAL A 42 -1.98 -4.66 -5.07
C VAL A 42 -1.40 -5.46 -3.91
N GLY A 43 -0.60 -6.47 -4.26
CA GLY A 43 0.10 -7.31 -3.29
C GLY A 43 1.49 -6.78 -2.98
N GLU A 44 1.87 -6.75 -1.71
CA GLU A 44 3.18 -6.26 -1.26
C GLU A 44 3.90 -7.21 -0.30
N ILE A 45 5.19 -6.97 -0.12
CA ILE A 45 5.91 -7.25 1.11
C ILE A 45 5.77 -6.00 1.96
N HIS A 46 5.12 -6.11 3.13
CA HIS A 46 4.92 -4.98 4.03
C HIS A 46 6.22 -4.28 4.42
N GLY A 47 6.11 -3.02 4.85
CA GLY A 47 7.19 -2.27 5.44
C GLY A 47 8.21 -1.72 4.44
N THR A 48 7.78 -1.42 3.22
CA THR A 48 8.54 -0.65 2.23
C THR A 48 8.02 0.78 2.09
N VAL A 49 8.87 1.68 1.61
CA VAL A 49 8.49 3.08 1.33
C VAL A 49 7.78 3.19 -0.02
N GLU A 50 8.29 2.47 -1.01
CA GLU A 50 7.95 2.68 -2.43
C GLU A 50 6.59 2.08 -2.80
N VAL A 51 6.16 0.96 -2.16
CA VAL A 51 4.88 0.35 -2.52
C VAL A 51 3.68 1.18 -2.06
N PRO A 52 3.59 1.68 -0.81
CA PRO A 52 2.55 2.63 -0.43
C PRO A 52 2.56 3.90 -1.28
N ALA A 53 3.75 4.41 -1.69
CA ALA A 53 3.86 5.55 -2.58
C ALA A 53 3.27 5.25 -3.97
N ALA A 54 3.58 4.09 -4.55
CA ALA A 54 3.01 3.64 -5.83
C ALA A 54 1.48 3.48 -5.75
N VAL A 55 0.95 2.99 -4.63
CA VAL A 55 -0.50 2.89 -4.40
C VAL A 55 -1.15 4.28 -4.36
N ALA A 56 -0.50 5.27 -3.75
CA ALA A 56 -1.00 6.64 -3.76
C ALA A 56 -1.01 7.25 -5.17
N ASP A 57 -0.01 6.94 -6.02
CA ASP A 57 0.03 7.37 -7.41
C ASP A 57 -1.07 6.68 -8.23
N LEU A 58 -1.30 5.37 -8.03
CA LEU A 58 -2.42 4.63 -8.63
C LEU A 58 -3.77 5.23 -8.21
N ALA A 59 -3.97 5.52 -6.92
CA ALA A 59 -5.19 6.15 -6.42
C ALA A 59 -5.44 7.51 -7.09
N GLN A 60 -4.41 8.34 -7.24
CA GLN A 60 -4.50 9.63 -7.90
C GLN A 60 -4.92 9.48 -9.37
N GLN A 61 -4.34 8.52 -10.08
CA GLN A 61 -4.65 8.29 -11.51
C GLN A 61 -6.06 7.70 -11.70
N ILE A 62 -6.47 6.76 -10.83
CA ILE A 62 -7.83 6.19 -10.87
C ILE A 62 -8.88 7.26 -10.54
N ALA A 63 -8.64 8.11 -9.54
CA ALA A 63 -9.57 9.17 -9.16
C ALA A 63 -9.77 10.25 -10.25
N ALA A 64 -8.82 10.38 -11.19
CA ALA A 64 -8.94 11.32 -12.31
C ALA A 64 -10.08 10.94 -13.31
N VAL A 65 -10.62 9.72 -13.22
CA VAL A 65 -11.71 9.23 -14.10
C VAL A 65 -13.12 9.58 -13.56
N GLU A 66 -13.21 10.36 -12.48
CA GLU A 66 -14.47 10.82 -11.87
C GLU A 66 -15.45 9.68 -11.47
N ARG A 67 -14.92 8.52 -11.06
CA ARG A 67 -15.70 7.44 -10.46
C ARG A 67 -15.41 7.38 -8.95
N PRO A 68 -16.41 6.97 -8.13
CA PRO A 68 -16.16 6.72 -6.72
C PRO A 68 -15.04 5.70 -6.54
N LEU A 69 -14.09 6.00 -5.65
CA LEU A 69 -12.92 5.16 -5.38
C LEU A 69 -12.94 4.68 -3.93
N ILE A 70 -12.91 3.37 -3.75
CA ILE A 70 -12.67 2.73 -2.47
C ILE A 70 -11.19 2.35 -2.41
N VAL A 71 -10.47 2.85 -1.40
CA VAL A 71 -9.10 2.38 -1.13
C VAL A 71 -9.13 1.47 0.09
N GLY A 72 -8.96 0.17 -0.16
CA GLY A 72 -8.86 -0.85 0.89
C GLY A 72 -7.42 -0.94 1.41
N LEU A 73 -7.23 -0.89 2.72
CA LEU A 73 -5.94 -1.04 3.38
C LEU A 73 -5.98 -2.17 4.39
N GLU A 74 -4.92 -2.99 4.47
CA GLU A 74 -4.77 -4.08 5.46
C GLU A 74 -4.47 -3.51 6.84
N ILE A 75 -5.42 -2.72 7.34
CA ILE A 75 -5.48 -2.14 8.67
C ILE A 75 -6.63 -2.77 9.42
N TRP A 76 -6.49 -2.98 10.73
CA TRP A 76 -7.56 -3.56 11.55
C TRP A 76 -8.84 -2.74 11.46
N ARG A 77 -9.97 -3.40 11.30
CA ARG A 77 -11.31 -2.78 11.19
C ARG A 77 -11.66 -1.88 12.39
N GLY A 78 -11.10 -2.16 13.56
CA GLY A 78 -11.27 -1.33 14.75
C GLY A 78 -10.75 0.10 14.58
N GLU A 79 -9.82 0.32 13.65
CA GLU A 79 -9.28 1.65 13.32
C GLU A 79 -10.18 2.47 12.38
N GLN A 80 -11.23 1.88 11.78
CA GLN A 80 -12.04 2.57 10.77
C GLN A 80 -12.53 3.95 11.23
N GLN A 81 -13.03 4.06 12.45
CA GLN A 81 -13.53 5.34 12.95
C GLN A 81 -12.41 6.41 13.11
N ALA A 82 -11.19 5.99 13.46
CA ALA A 82 -10.05 6.89 13.54
C ALA A 82 -9.60 7.33 12.14
N ILE A 83 -9.61 6.39 11.18
CA ILE A 83 -9.32 6.68 9.77
C ILE A 83 -10.37 7.65 9.21
N ASP A 84 -11.66 7.42 9.41
CA ASP A 84 -12.72 8.31 8.91
C ASP A 84 -12.53 9.73 9.45
N ARG A 85 -12.28 9.89 10.76
CA ARG A 85 -11.98 11.21 11.36
C ARG A 85 -10.74 11.87 10.73
N PHE A 86 -9.69 11.08 10.48
CA PHE A 86 -8.48 11.59 9.86
C PHE A 86 -8.73 12.03 8.41
N MET A 87 -9.47 11.25 7.63
CA MET A 87 -9.82 11.57 6.24
C MET A 87 -10.63 12.85 6.13
N ASP A 88 -11.50 13.15 7.11
CA ASP A 88 -12.31 14.37 7.19
C ASP A 88 -11.57 15.57 7.79
N SER A 89 -10.33 15.39 8.26
CA SER A 89 -9.56 16.39 9.00
C SER A 89 -8.73 17.30 8.10
N ALA A 90 -8.08 18.31 8.71
CA ALA A 90 -7.10 19.16 8.04
C ALA A 90 -5.73 18.48 7.84
N GLY A 91 -5.49 17.30 8.42
CA GLY A 91 -4.21 16.58 8.39
C GLY A 91 -3.11 17.29 9.18
N THR A 92 -3.47 17.96 10.26
CA THR A 92 -2.52 18.61 11.17
C THR A 92 -1.68 17.59 11.93
N TYR A 93 -0.68 18.06 12.65
CA TYR A 93 0.08 17.21 13.57
C TYR A 93 -0.82 16.55 14.62
N GLU A 94 -1.81 17.28 15.14
CA GLU A 94 -2.78 16.76 16.11
C GLU A 94 -3.64 15.65 15.49
N ASP A 95 -4.14 15.84 14.27
CA ASP A 95 -4.95 14.83 13.58
C ASP A 95 -4.17 13.52 13.37
N ARG A 96 -2.88 13.62 12.97
CA ARG A 96 -1.99 12.45 12.86
C ARG A 96 -1.74 11.79 14.21
N THR A 97 -1.52 12.59 15.26
CA THR A 97 -1.32 12.06 16.62
C THR A 97 -2.54 11.27 17.09
N GLN A 98 -3.75 11.75 16.81
CA GLN A 98 -4.98 11.05 17.15
C GLN A 98 -5.16 9.75 16.36
N LEU A 99 -4.84 9.75 15.06
CA LEU A 99 -4.83 8.53 14.25
C LEU A 99 -3.84 7.50 14.79
N LEU A 100 -2.61 7.92 15.08
CA LEU A 100 -1.52 7.05 15.55
C LEU A 100 -1.70 6.58 17.00
N ALA A 101 -2.67 7.10 17.75
CA ALA A 101 -2.99 6.62 19.10
C ALA A 101 -3.76 5.28 19.10
N GLY A 102 -4.25 4.81 17.95
CA GLY A 102 -4.95 3.54 17.81
C GLY A 102 -4.07 2.33 18.11
N GLU A 103 -4.71 1.23 18.48
CA GLU A 103 -4.01 0.00 18.88
C GLU A 103 -3.21 -0.62 17.72
N PHE A 104 -3.71 -0.54 16.50
CA PHE A 104 -2.99 -0.97 15.30
C PHE A 104 -1.63 -0.29 15.14
N TRP A 105 -1.53 0.99 15.48
CA TRP A 105 -0.30 1.78 15.33
C TRP A 105 0.67 1.62 16.49
N THR A 106 0.13 1.34 17.69
CA THR A 106 0.90 1.30 18.95
C THR A 106 1.23 -0.10 19.43
N ARG A 107 0.73 -1.15 18.74
CA ARG A 107 1.02 -2.54 19.11
C ARG A 107 2.52 -2.82 19.16
N GLU A 108 2.94 -3.71 20.03
CA GLU A 108 4.36 -4.06 20.17
C GLU A 108 4.92 -4.78 18.94
N TYR A 109 4.15 -5.70 18.35
CA TYR A 109 4.56 -6.45 17.16
C TYR A 109 4.28 -5.65 15.88
N GLN A 110 5.30 -4.95 15.38
CA GLN A 110 5.23 -4.03 14.22
C GLN A 110 5.72 -4.74 12.95
N ASP A 111 4.81 -5.35 12.21
CA ASP A 111 5.08 -6.20 11.04
C ASP A 111 5.21 -5.45 9.70
N GLY A 112 5.31 -4.13 9.73
CA GLY A 112 5.44 -3.28 8.55
C GLY A 112 4.14 -2.66 8.05
N ARG A 113 2.97 -3.18 8.42
CA ARG A 113 1.66 -2.63 8.01
C ARG A 113 1.37 -1.26 8.64
N SER A 114 1.86 -0.99 9.85
CA SER A 114 1.73 0.30 10.56
C SER A 114 2.95 1.22 10.38
N SER A 115 3.53 1.21 9.18
CA SER A 115 4.74 1.94 8.85
C SER A 115 4.52 3.44 8.62
N ALA A 116 5.61 4.22 8.66
CA ALA A 116 5.58 5.63 8.30
C ALA A 116 5.10 5.86 6.85
N ALA A 117 5.43 4.95 5.93
CA ALA A 117 4.94 5.01 4.55
C ALA A 117 3.43 4.77 4.44
N MET A 118 2.84 3.95 5.32
CA MET A 118 1.39 3.78 5.38
C MET A 118 0.69 5.04 5.90
N LEU A 119 1.28 5.73 6.88
CA LEU A 119 0.79 7.05 7.33
C LEU A 119 0.85 8.08 6.19
N GLU A 120 1.95 8.12 5.44
CA GLU A 120 2.10 9.01 4.29
C GLU A 120 1.08 8.69 3.18
N LEU A 121 0.80 7.41 2.93
CA LEU A 121 -0.28 7.00 2.03
C LEU A 121 -1.62 7.57 2.49
N LEU A 122 -1.98 7.43 3.76
CA LEU A 122 -3.23 8.00 4.31
C LEU A 122 -3.29 9.52 4.17
N ASP A 123 -2.17 10.24 4.39
CA ASP A 123 -2.10 11.69 4.17
C ASP A 123 -2.36 12.07 2.70
N ARG A 124 -1.79 11.33 1.76
CA ARG A 124 -2.00 11.56 0.33
C ARG A 124 -3.42 11.24 -0.10
N LEU A 125 -4.01 10.15 0.42
CA LEU A 125 -5.41 9.79 0.17
C LEU A 125 -6.37 10.83 0.76
N ARG A 126 -6.11 11.35 1.96
CA ARG A 126 -6.87 12.45 2.57
C ARG A 126 -6.85 13.70 1.68
N ALA A 127 -5.66 14.08 1.19
CA ALA A 127 -5.54 15.23 0.29
C ALA A 127 -6.26 15.02 -1.05
N LEU A 128 -6.31 13.77 -1.54
CA LEU A 128 -7.02 13.39 -2.75
C LEU A 128 -8.55 13.41 -2.53
N ALA A 129 -9.03 12.94 -1.38
CA ALA A 129 -10.45 12.93 -1.02
C ALA A 129 -11.10 14.33 -1.00
N LEU A 130 -10.31 15.39 -0.81
CA LEU A 130 -10.79 16.78 -0.93
C LEU A 130 -11.23 17.16 -2.36
N LYS A 131 -10.89 16.36 -3.37
CA LYS A 131 -11.07 16.66 -4.79
C LYS A 131 -11.78 15.54 -5.55
N SER A 132 -12.05 14.41 -4.90
CA SER A 132 -12.64 13.22 -5.51
C SER A 132 -13.54 12.49 -4.52
N ASP A 133 -14.47 11.69 -5.02
CA ASP A 133 -15.27 10.78 -4.20
C ASP A 133 -14.43 9.56 -3.84
N LEU A 134 -13.69 9.68 -2.73
CA LEU A 134 -12.76 8.67 -2.24
C LEU A 134 -13.05 8.36 -0.77
N ARG A 135 -13.14 7.06 -0.45
CA ARG A 135 -13.15 6.59 0.94
C ARG A 135 -12.10 5.52 1.18
N VAL A 136 -11.59 5.45 2.40
CA VAL A 136 -10.67 4.42 2.85
C VAL A 136 -11.42 3.37 3.67
N VAL A 137 -11.13 2.09 3.41
CA VAL A 137 -11.71 0.96 4.15
C VAL A 137 -10.59 0.16 4.81
N ALA A 138 -10.59 0.14 6.13
CA ALA A 138 -9.78 -0.76 6.94
C ALA A 138 -10.47 -2.13 6.94
N PHE A 139 -9.88 -3.11 6.28
CA PHE A 139 -10.58 -4.36 6.00
C PHE A 139 -10.04 -5.60 6.74
N ASP A 140 -8.92 -5.47 7.44
CA ASP A 140 -8.35 -6.58 8.19
C ASP A 140 -9.09 -6.81 9.53
N GLU A 141 -9.06 -8.04 10.01
CA GLU A 141 -9.65 -8.40 11.28
C GLU A 141 -8.72 -8.04 12.46
N ASP A 142 -9.33 -7.64 13.56
CA ASP A 142 -8.58 -7.41 14.79
C ASP A 142 -8.06 -8.75 15.34
N PRO A 143 -6.90 -8.81 16.01
CA PRO A 143 -6.33 -10.04 16.54
C PRO A 143 -7.25 -10.79 17.51
N VAL A 144 -8.14 -10.06 18.20
CA VAL A 144 -9.13 -10.67 19.14
C VAL A 144 -10.15 -11.56 18.42
N ALA A 145 -10.25 -11.50 17.09
CA ALA A 145 -11.11 -12.37 16.32
C ALA A 145 -10.61 -13.83 16.29
N ASP A 146 -9.34 -14.06 16.62
CA ASP A 146 -8.68 -15.39 16.69
C ASP A 146 -9.00 -16.29 15.48
N LEU A 147 -8.95 -15.72 14.28
CA LEU A 147 -9.24 -16.43 13.04
C LEU A 147 -8.00 -17.13 12.50
N ASP A 148 -8.18 -18.34 11.98
CA ASP A 148 -7.15 -18.96 11.14
C ASP A 148 -6.98 -18.20 9.82
N GLY A 149 -5.92 -18.51 9.07
CA GLY A 149 -5.58 -17.77 7.84
C GLY A 149 -6.70 -17.80 6.80
N ALA A 150 -7.40 -18.91 6.61
CA ALA A 150 -8.48 -19.04 5.63
C ALA A 150 -9.74 -18.27 6.04
N ALA A 151 -10.10 -18.32 7.32
CA ALA A 151 -11.23 -17.55 7.86
C ALA A 151 -10.93 -16.04 7.83
N ARG A 152 -9.67 -15.63 8.08
CA ARG A 152 -9.24 -14.24 7.97
C ARG A 152 -9.33 -13.74 6.52
N ASP A 153 -8.80 -14.48 5.54
CA ASP A 153 -8.91 -14.14 4.12
C ASP A 153 -10.37 -13.94 3.68
N LYS A 154 -11.25 -14.83 4.12
CA LYS A 154 -12.69 -14.72 3.86
C LYS A 154 -13.31 -13.48 4.49
N ALA A 155 -13.03 -13.21 5.76
CA ALA A 155 -13.56 -12.04 6.47
C ALA A 155 -13.10 -10.73 5.86
N MET A 156 -11.83 -10.63 5.46
CA MET A 156 -11.26 -9.50 4.72
C MET A 156 -12.01 -9.26 3.40
N ALA A 157 -12.23 -10.31 2.61
CA ALA A 157 -12.96 -10.24 1.36
C ALA A 157 -14.43 -9.82 1.55
N GLU A 158 -15.14 -10.38 2.55
CA GLU A 158 -16.52 -10.02 2.86
C GLU A 158 -16.67 -8.54 3.23
N ARG A 159 -15.68 -7.97 3.90
CA ARG A 159 -15.69 -6.54 4.24
C ARG A 159 -15.50 -5.66 3.02
N LEU A 160 -14.58 -6.00 2.13
CA LEU A 160 -14.38 -5.30 0.85
C LEU A 160 -15.59 -5.46 -0.06
N ALA A 161 -16.17 -6.66 -0.16
CA ALA A 161 -17.39 -6.93 -0.92
C ALA A 161 -18.56 -6.06 -0.45
N ARG A 162 -18.78 -5.97 0.87
CA ARG A 162 -19.81 -5.10 1.44
C ARG A 162 -19.60 -3.63 1.06
N ALA A 163 -18.36 -3.14 1.13
CA ALA A 163 -18.05 -1.77 0.74
C ALA A 163 -18.35 -1.51 -0.74
N LEU A 164 -18.07 -2.49 -1.62
CA LEU A 164 -18.40 -2.44 -3.04
C LEU A 164 -19.91 -2.51 -3.30
N ASP A 165 -20.66 -3.34 -2.55
CA ASP A 165 -22.12 -3.46 -2.69
C ASP A 165 -22.84 -2.20 -2.23
N GLU A 166 -22.34 -1.49 -1.22
CA GLU A 166 -22.83 -0.19 -0.77
C GLU A 166 -22.63 0.92 -1.82
N GLN A 167 -21.62 0.78 -2.70
CA GLN A 167 -21.33 1.72 -3.79
C GLN A 167 -21.15 0.99 -5.13
N PRO A 168 -22.24 0.59 -5.82
CA PRO A 168 -22.18 -0.21 -7.04
C PRO A 168 -21.33 0.39 -8.18
N GLU A 169 -21.26 1.71 -8.26
CA GLU A 169 -20.47 2.43 -9.27
C GLU A 169 -18.98 2.57 -8.92
N ALA A 170 -18.61 2.24 -7.68
CA ALA A 170 -17.22 2.38 -7.23
C ALA A 170 -16.30 1.32 -7.84
N VAL A 171 -15.05 1.72 -8.02
CA VAL A 171 -13.92 0.81 -8.19
C VAL A 171 -13.14 0.73 -6.88
N ALA A 172 -12.48 -0.39 -6.62
CA ALA A 172 -11.64 -0.54 -5.45
C ALA A 172 -10.18 -0.69 -5.85
N LEU A 173 -9.30 0.05 -5.15
CA LEU A 173 -7.86 -0.16 -5.12
C LEU A 173 -7.51 -0.72 -3.73
N VAL A 174 -6.95 -1.91 -3.67
CA VAL A 174 -6.71 -2.63 -2.41
C VAL A 174 -5.24 -2.93 -2.24
N LEU A 175 -4.65 -2.49 -1.13
CA LEU A 175 -3.29 -2.82 -0.73
C LEU A 175 -3.31 -3.85 0.41
N ALA A 176 -2.68 -5.00 0.18
CA ALA A 176 -2.51 -6.05 1.18
C ALA A 176 -1.20 -6.84 0.95
N GLY A 177 -0.85 -7.68 1.92
CA GLY A 177 0.22 -8.65 1.73
C GLY A 177 -0.02 -9.52 0.49
N ASN A 178 1.05 -9.84 -0.22
CA ASN A 178 1.00 -10.53 -1.52
C ASN A 178 0.33 -11.92 -1.48
N PHE A 179 0.21 -12.56 -0.32
CA PHE A 179 -0.56 -13.80 -0.19
C PHE A 179 -2.06 -13.53 -0.29
N HIS A 180 -2.57 -12.51 0.39
CA HIS A 180 -3.99 -12.19 0.44
C HIS A 180 -4.54 -11.75 -0.91
N THR A 181 -3.72 -11.11 -1.74
CA THR A 181 -4.12 -10.57 -3.05
C THR A 181 -4.12 -11.60 -4.20
N ARG A 182 -3.70 -12.84 -3.94
CA ARG A 182 -3.74 -13.91 -4.95
C ARG A 182 -5.17 -14.23 -5.34
N VAL A 183 -5.39 -14.39 -6.65
CA VAL A 183 -6.70 -14.74 -7.22
C VAL A 183 -6.80 -16.21 -7.66
N GLN A 184 -5.72 -16.98 -7.52
CA GLN A 184 -5.74 -18.41 -7.79
C GLN A 184 -6.71 -19.17 -6.84
N ALA A 185 -7.26 -20.30 -7.33
CA ALA A 185 -8.34 -21.01 -6.65
C ALA A 185 -7.97 -21.67 -5.31
N SER A 186 -6.67 -21.93 -5.06
CA SER A 186 -6.23 -22.57 -3.81
C SER A 186 -4.77 -22.27 -3.50
N ALA A 187 -4.42 -22.40 -2.22
CA ALA A 187 -3.03 -22.33 -1.81
C ALA A 187 -2.27 -23.61 -2.21
N PRO A 188 -0.99 -23.51 -2.61
CA PRO A 188 -0.20 -24.69 -2.97
C PRO A 188 0.00 -25.70 -1.83
N TRP A 189 -0.12 -25.26 -0.59
CA TRP A 189 0.06 -26.09 0.63
C TRP A 189 -1.25 -26.58 1.23
N ASP A 190 -2.39 -25.99 0.81
CA ASP A 190 -3.72 -26.35 1.31
C ASP A 190 -4.76 -26.15 0.19
N PRO A 191 -5.32 -27.22 -0.38
CA PRO A 191 -6.28 -27.10 -1.48
C PRO A 191 -7.63 -26.50 -1.05
N GLU A 192 -7.94 -26.45 0.25
CA GLU A 192 -9.16 -25.85 0.77
C GLU A 192 -8.99 -24.36 1.10
N HIS A 193 -7.76 -23.88 1.27
CA HIS A 193 -7.50 -22.47 1.55
C HIS A 193 -7.77 -21.62 0.31
N ARG A 194 -8.64 -20.62 0.47
CA ARG A 194 -8.95 -19.61 -0.53
C ARG A 194 -8.40 -18.27 -0.05
N PHE A 195 -7.62 -17.62 -0.91
CA PHE A 195 -7.08 -16.28 -0.62
C PHE A 195 -8.19 -15.22 -0.68
N MET A 196 -7.98 -14.08 -0.03
CA MET A 196 -8.89 -12.93 -0.08
C MET A 196 -9.21 -12.53 -1.53
N GLY A 197 -8.20 -12.44 -2.40
CA GLY A 197 -8.41 -12.10 -3.81
C GLY A 197 -9.28 -13.09 -4.56
N HIS A 198 -9.21 -14.40 -4.24
CA HIS A 198 -10.10 -15.41 -4.81
C HIS A 198 -11.54 -15.27 -4.32
N HIS A 199 -11.76 -14.90 -3.07
CA HIS A 199 -13.12 -14.65 -2.54
C HIS A 199 -13.78 -13.42 -3.20
N LEU A 200 -13.00 -12.53 -3.86
CA LEU A 200 -13.50 -11.37 -4.58
C LEU A 200 -13.71 -11.63 -6.09
N ILE A 201 -13.66 -12.90 -6.57
CA ILE A 201 -13.69 -13.21 -8.00
C ILE A 201 -14.92 -12.67 -8.72
N ASP A 202 -16.07 -12.62 -8.05
CA ASP A 202 -17.33 -12.10 -8.59
C ASP A 202 -17.29 -10.58 -8.84
N TYR A 203 -16.34 -9.88 -8.22
CA TYR A 203 -16.07 -8.46 -8.44
C TYR A 203 -15.01 -8.21 -9.52
N GLN A 204 -14.63 -9.25 -10.28
CA GLN A 204 -13.69 -9.18 -11.40
C GLN A 204 -12.36 -8.50 -11.01
N PRO A 205 -11.60 -9.06 -10.05
CA PRO A 205 -10.35 -8.46 -9.61
C PRO A 205 -9.26 -8.58 -10.69
N TYR A 206 -8.49 -7.51 -10.88
CA TYR A 206 -7.15 -7.56 -11.46
C TYR A 206 -6.12 -7.55 -10.33
N SER A 207 -5.26 -8.53 -10.28
CA SER A 207 -4.27 -8.65 -9.21
C SER A 207 -2.87 -8.40 -9.73
N LEU A 208 -2.17 -7.46 -9.11
CA LEU A 208 -0.80 -7.06 -9.38
C LEU A 208 0.04 -7.26 -8.10
N GLU A 209 1.22 -7.86 -8.21
CA GLU A 209 2.20 -7.89 -7.14
C GLU A 209 3.27 -6.83 -7.37
N ILE A 210 3.62 -6.02 -6.35
CA ILE A 210 4.71 -5.04 -6.41
C ILE A 210 5.85 -5.51 -5.52
N MET A 211 7.04 -5.67 -6.10
CA MET A 211 8.21 -6.26 -5.46
C MET A 211 9.46 -5.41 -5.71
N GLY A 212 10.41 -5.44 -4.78
CA GLY A 212 11.75 -4.89 -5.00
C GLY A 212 12.72 -5.92 -5.58
N VAL A 213 13.49 -5.53 -6.58
CA VAL A 213 14.63 -6.33 -7.07
C VAL A 213 15.75 -6.34 -6.04
N ALA A 214 15.95 -5.23 -5.34
CA ALA A 214 16.96 -5.03 -4.31
C ALA A 214 16.46 -4.07 -3.23
N GLY A 215 17.24 -3.86 -2.19
CA GLY A 215 16.96 -2.91 -1.13
C GLY A 215 16.59 -3.60 0.18
N SER A 216 15.70 -3.00 0.95
CA SER A 216 15.30 -3.47 2.27
C SER A 216 13.82 -3.29 2.55
N ALA A 217 13.29 -4.07 3.50
CA ALA A 217 11.94 -3.93 4.02
C ALA A 217 11.95 -4.05 5.55
N TRP A 218 10.98 -3.43 6.21
CA TRP A 218 10.75 -3.66 7.64
C TRP A 218 9.93 -4.94 7.80
N THR A 219 10.56 -6.01 8.26
CA THR A 219 9.93 -7.33 8.34
C THR A 219 10.24 -8.02 9.65
N CYS A 220 9.34 -8.93 10.05
CA CYS A 220 9.52 -9.81 11.19
C CYS A 220 9.89 -11.22 10.71
N THR A 221 10.82 -11.88 11.38
CA THR A 221 11.28 -13.25 11.04
C THR A 221 10.86 -14.30 12.06
N GLY A 222 10.08 -13.91 13.07
CA GLY A 222 9.62 -14.79 14.14
C GLY A 222 8.43 -14.15 14.87
N ALA A 223 7.96 -14.80 15.91
CA ALA A 223 6.85 -14.32 16.74
C ALA A 223 7.27 -13.26 17.78
N GLU A 224 8.56 -13.13 18.04
CA GLU A 224 9.08 -12.19 19.05
C GLU A 224 9.12 -10.77 18.52
N VAL A 225 8.83 -9.81 19.37
CA VAL A 225 8.79 -8.37 19.02
C VAL A 225 10.13 -7.89 18.43
N ASP A 226 11.25 -8.29 18.99
CA ASP A 226 12.60 -7.94 18.53
C ASP A 226 12.99 -8.59 17.19
N SER A 227 12.16 -9.51 16.68
CA SER A 227 12.34 -10.07 15.34
C SER A 227 11.99 -9.09 14.23
N CYS A 228 11.25 -8.00 14.54
CA CYS A 228 10.80 -7.00 13.58
C CYS A 228 11.84 -5.88 13.42
N LYS A 229 12.42 -5.74 12.24
CA LYS A 229 13.42 -4.70 11.92
C LYS A 229 13.62 -4.54 10.42
N ALA A 230 14.33 -3.48 10.02
CA ALA A 230 14.81 -3.34 8.66
C ALA A 230 15.76 -4.50 8.29
N ARG A 231 15.49 -5.15 7.15
CA ARG A 231 16.28 -6.26 6.61
C ARG A 231 16.48 -6.10 5.13
N ASP A 232 17.67 -6.44 4.67
CA ASP A 232 17.96 -6.50 3.25
C ASP A 232 17.11 -7.58 2.58
N LEU A 233 16.58 -7.28 1.41
CA LEU A 233 15.92 -8.27 0.57
C LEU A 233 16.97 -9.24 0.00
N PRO A 234 16.61 -10.52 -0.19
CA PRO A 234 17.50 -11.44 -0.87
C PRO A 234 17.89 -10.91 -2.25
N ALA A 235 19.19 -10.92 -2.54
CA ALA A 235 19.65 -10.57 -3.87
C ALA A 235 19.06 -11.52 -4.91
N ASN A 236 18.49 -10.98 -5.97
CA ASN A 236 17.97 -11.73 -7.10
C ASN A 236 18.53 -11.20 -8.43
N SER A 237 18.41 -11.98 -9.50
CA SER A 237 18.88 -11.61 -10.84
C SER A 237 17.74 -11.07 -11.73
N ILE A 238 16.59 -10.77 -11.13
CA ILE A 238 15.42 -10.23 -11.84
C ILE A 238 15.73 -8.80 -12.26
N LYS A 239 15.34 -8.43 -13.46
CA LYS A 239 15.45 -7.05 -13.93
C LYS A 239 14.24 -6.25 -13.47
N PRO A 240 14.41 -4.95 -13.15
CA PRO A 240 13.29 -4.06 -12.92
C PRO A 240 12.42 -4.00 -14.17
N GLU A 241 11.16 -4.39 -14.05
CA GLU A 241 10.19 -4.39 -15.15
C GLU A 241 8.75 -4.45 -14.64
N LEU A 242 7.83 -4.01 -15.49
CA LEU A 242 6.39 -4.21 -15.31
C LEU A 242 5.92 -5.26 -16.32
N THR A 243 5.32 -6.33 -15.82
CA THR A 243 4.66 -7.35 -16.63
C THR A 243 3.17 -7.37 -16.30
N LEU A 244 2.32 -7.22 -17.31
CA LEU A 244 0.86 -7.25 -17.18
C LEU A 244 0.30 -8.34 -18.11
N GLY A 245 -0.49 -9.25 -17.57
CA GLY A 245 -1.09 -10.36 -18.30
C GLY A 245 -2.60 -10.43 -18.17
N ASP A 246 -3.24 -11.24 -19.00
CA ASP A 246 -4.66 -11.59 -18.91
C ASP A 246 -4.89 -12.82 -18.03
N GLU A 247 -3.91 -13.71 -18.00
CA GLU A 247 -3.94 -14.97 -17.28
C GLU A 247 -3.27 -14.84 -15.91
N ILE A 248 -3.73 -15.67 -14.96
CA ILE A 248 -3.10 -15.76 -13.64
C ILE A 248 -1.76 -16.49 -13.80
N GLY A 249 -0.68 -15.80 -13.45
CA GLY A 249 0.67 -16.36 -13.46
C GLY A 249 0.93 -17.31 -12.28
N GLU A 250 2.11 -17.95 -12.29
CA GLU A 250 2.54 -18.93 -11.27
C GLU A 250 2.52 -18.38 -9.83
N ARG A 251 2.64 -17.07 -9.66
CA ARG A 251 2.60 -16.40 -8.36
C ARG A 251 1.17 -16.12 -7.85
N GLY A 252 0.15 -16.44 -8.64
CA GLY A 252 -1.26 -16.24 -8.30
C GLY A 252 -1.81 -14.84 -8.60
N HIS A 253 -1.07 -14.02 -9.34
CA HIS A 253 -1.43 -12.67 -9.79
C HIS A 253 -1.48 -12.60 -11.31
N HIS A 254 -2.17 -11.60 -11.88
CA HIS A 254 -2.17 -11.33 -13.33
C HIS A 254 -0.91 -10.61 -13.80
N GLY A 255 -0.28 -9.84 -12.91
CA GLY A 255 0.92 -9.08 -13.22
C GLY A 255 1.89 -8.95 -12.06
N VAL A 256 3.09 -8.49 -12.38
CA VAL A 256 4.11 -8.14 -11.40
C VAL A 256 4.84 -6.87 -11.82
N TRP A 257 5.08 -5.99 -10.86
CA TRP A 257 5.92 -4.81 -11.03
C TRP A 257 7.16 -4.93 -10.15
N TRP A 258 8.29 -5.16 -10.80
CA TRP A 258 9.59 -5.22 -10.15
C TRP A 258 10.22 -3.83 -10.10
N LEU A 259 10.16 -3.20 -8.94
CA LEU A 259 10.84 -1.94 -8.66
C LEU A 259 12.36 -2.15 -8.60
N PRO A 260 13.17 -1.21 -9.10
CA PRO A 260 14.64 -1.32 -9.07
C PRO A 260 15.18 -1.52 -7.65
N THR A 261 14.63 -0.79 -6.71
CA THR A 261 15.00 -0.86 -5.29
C THR A 261 13.82 -0.46 -4.43
N VAL A 262 13.76 -1.00 -3.22
CA VAL A 262 12.84 -0.59 -2.17
C VAL A 262 13.59 -0.34 -0.87
N SER A 263 13.02 0.50 -0.02
CA SER A 263 13.62 0.93 1.26
C SER A 263 12.71 0.55 2.42
N ALA A 264 13.29 0.08 3.51
CA ALA A 264 12.54 -0.23 4.71
C ALA A 264 11.84 1.02 5.28
N SER A 265 10.55 0.89 5.57
CA SER A 265 9.77 1.89 6.27
C SER A 265 9.55 1.46 7.72
N ALA A 266 10.16 2.17 8.67
CA ALA A 266 9.98 1.92 10.08
C ALA A 266 8.53 2.17 10.54
N PRO A 267 8.12 1.65 11.72
CA PRO A 267 6.82 1.97 12.30
C PRO A 267 6.56 3.48 12.41
N ALA A 268 5.34 3.91 12.13
CA ALA A 268 4.95 5.33 12.18
C ALA A 268 5.09 5.96 13.57
N THR A 269 5.02 5.15 14.62
CA THR A 269 5.18 5.56 16.02
C THR A 269 6.61 5.44 16.52
N ALA A 270 7.55 4.93 15.71
CA ALA A 270 8.96 4.89 16.10
C ALA A 270 9.51 6.32 16.26
N PRO A 271 10.38 6.56 17.27
CA PRO A 271 11.07 7.85 17.35
C PRO A 271 11.85 8.06 16.03
N PRO A 272 11.90 9.31 15.52
CA PRO A 272 12.65 9.59 14.30
C PRO A 272 14.09 9.10 14.49
N THR A 273 14.48 8.09 13.74
CA THR A 273 15.84 7.60 13.72
C THR A 273 16.73 8.74 13.25
N ALA A 274 17.75 9.08 14.05
CA ALA A 274 18.79 10.02 13.64
C ALA A 274 19.25 9.59 12.24
N THR A 275 19.12 10.49 11.28
CA THR A 275 19.64 10.30 9.93
C THR A 275 21.10 9.90 10.03
N PHE A 276 21.41 8.66 9.68
CA PHE A 276 22.79 8.25 9.51
C PHE A 276 23.37 9.04 8.33
N PRO A 277 24.59 9.58 8.51
CA PRO A 277 25.25 10.43 7.52
C PRO A 277 25.58 9.71 6.22
#